data_86a236bd13a5cce117b08831cf8e3f00
#
_entry.id   86a236bd13a5cce117b08831cf8e3f00
#
_cell.length_a   1.000
_cell.length_b   1.000
_cell.length_c   1.000
_cell.angle_alpha   90.00
_cell.angle_beta   90.00
_cell.angle_gamma   90.00
#
_symmetry.space_group_name_H-M   'P 1'
#
loop_
_entity.id
_entity.type
_entity.pdbx_description
1 polymer ?
#
loop_
_entity_poly.entity_id
_entity_poly.type
_entity_poly.pdbx_seq_one_letter_code
_entity_poly.pdbx_strand_id
1 'polypeptide(L)'
;MSKARTAFDGSIKDAEDLLAHFDAMPKPPPANAEVLKRAGLVMALTAWETYVEDRVREGVASRLRAVNGSYIGKFVMGRLEEELKRFHNPTAEKTKKLFHDFLETDVVIKWEWANYDSAKAKKTLDELISKRGDAVHRSKPLAAGAPPRVCRILCKRTIHRRRMPACP
;
A
#
# COMPACT_ATOMS: atom_id res chain seq x y z
N MET A 1 -16.40 -2.72 8.64
CA MET A 1 -15.09 -2.88 8.00
C MET A 1 -15.06 -1.94 6.80
N SER A 2 -13.94 -1.25 6.49
CA SER A 2 -13.93 -0.33 5.34
C SER A 2 -13.86 -1.13 4.04
N LYS A 3 -14.48 -0.62 2.96
CA LYS A 3 -14.46 -1.28 1.65
C LYS A 3 -13.01 -1.37 1.10
N ALA A 4 -12.24 -0.29 1.26
CA ALA A 4 -10.82 -0.26 0.91
C ALA A 4 -10.04 -1.39 1.60
N ARG A 5 -10.32 -1.69 2.85
CA ARG A 5 -9.66 -2.77 3.57
C ARG A 5 -10.02 -4.14 3.01
N THR A 6 -11.28 -4.39 2.73
CA THR A 6 -11.73 -5.67 2.16
C THR A 6 -11.10 -5.91 0.78
N ALA A 7 -11.06 -4.87 -0.07
CA ALA A 7 -10.42 -4.95 -1.39
C ALA A 7 -8.91 -5.22 -1.27
N PHE A 8 -8.24 -4.54 -0.33
CA PHE A 8 -6.82 -4.76 -0.06
C PHE A 8 -6.51 -6.18 0.38
N ASP A 9 -7.31 -6.74 1.31
CA ASP A 9 -7.10 -8.11 1.81
C ASP A 9 -7.24 -9.15 0.68
N GLY A 10 -8.14 -8.94 -0.28
CA GLY A 10 -8.24 -9.77 -1.48
C GLY A 10 -7.00 -9.66 -2.39
N SER A 11 -6.64 -8.43 -2.76
CA SER A 11 -5.51 -8.20 -3.67
C SER A 11 -4.15 -8.63 -3.08
N ILE A 12 -3.96 -8.51 -1.77
CA ILE A 12 -2.73 -8.95 -1.13
C ILE A 12 -2.63 -10.47 -1.08
N LYS A 13 -3.78 -11.15 -0.98
CA LYS A 13 -3.83 -12.61 -1.04
C LYS A 13 -3.33 -13.15 -2.38
N ASP A 14 -3.68 -12.52 -3.50
CA ASP A 14 -3.18 -12.91 -4.82
C ASP A 14 -1.64 -12.83 -4.89
N ALA A 15 -1.05 -11.80 -4.29
CA ALA A 15 0.41 -11.69 -4.20
C ALA A 15 1.03 -12.78 -3.28
N GLU A 16 0.35 -13.13 -2.19
CA GLU A 16 0.77 -14.23 -1.29
C GLU A 16 0.70 -15.58 -2.01
N ASP A 17 -0.34 -15.83 -2.78
CA ASP A 17 -0.51 -17.08 -3.53
C ASP A 17 0.60 -17.25 -4.60
N LEU A 18 1.00 -16.17 -5.30
CA LEU A 18 2.16 -16.21 -6.20
C LEU A 18 3.45 -16.58 -5.48
N LEU A 19 3.67 -16.03 -4.29
CA LEU A 19 4.86 -16.36 -3.49
C LEU A 19 4.80 -17.78 -2.95
N ALA A 20 3.63 -18.27 -2.57
CA ALA A 20 3.44 -19.66 -2.15
C ALA A 20 3.77 -20.64 -3.29
N HIS A 21 3.40 -20.32 -4.53
CA HIS A 21 3.80 -21.11 -5.69
C HIS A 21 5.33 -21.13 -5.88
N PHE A 22 6.00 -19.99 -5.70
CA PHE A 22 7.46 -19.95 -5.74
C PHE A 22 8.10 -20.79 -4.62
N ASP A 23 7.58 -20.70 -3.39
CA ASP A 23 8.12 -21.40 -2.23
C ASP A 23 7.92 -22.93 -2.32
N ALA A 24 6.89 -23.37 -3.03
CA ALA A 24 6.60 -24.80 -3.27
C ALA A 24 7.48 -25.45 -4.36
N MET A 25 8.27 -24.64 -5.09
CA MET A 25 9.15 -25.18 -6.14
C MET A 25 10.35 -25.97 -5.56
N PRO A 26 10.92 -26.93 -6.32
CA PRO A 26 12.16 -27.60 -5.96
C PRO A 26 13.29 -26.61 -5.69
N LYS A 27 14.21 -26.98 -4.81
CA LYS A 27 15.39 -26.15 -4.50
C LYS A 27 16.66 -26.79 -5.03
N PRO A 28 17.48 -26.05 -5.80
CA PRO A 28 17.30 -24.65 -6.20
C PRO A 28 16.14 -24.48 -7.18
N PRO A 29 15.38 -23.35 -7.09
CA PRO A 29 14.28 -23.09 -7.99
C PRO A 29 14.79 -22.87 -9.43
N PRO A 30 14.01 -23.22 -10.45
CA PRO A 30 14.40 -22.98 -11.84
C PRO A 30 14.53 -21.48 -12.13
N ALA A 31 15.38 -21.11 -13.10
CA ALA A 31 15.69 -19.71 -13.39
C ALA A 31 14.46 -18.85 -13.73
N ASN A 32 13.44 -19.44 -14.35
CA ASN A 32 12.19 -18.76 -14.67
C ASN A 32 11.26 -18.53 -13.46
N ALA A 33 11.53 -19.16 -12.32
CA ALA A 33 10.74 -18.99 -11.09
C ALA A 33 10.84 -17.58 -10.49
N GLU A 34 11.93 -16.86 -10.77
CA GLU A 34 12.12 -15.48 -10.33
C GLU A 34 11.02 -14.52 -10.81
N VAL A 35 10.37 -14.86 -11.90
CA VAL A 35 9.22 -14.10 -12.42
C VAL A 35 8.08 -14.03 -11.41
N LEU A 36 7.84 -15.10 -10.64
CA LEU A 36 6.78 -15.15 -9.63
C LEU A 36 7.06 -14.16 -8.46
N LYS A 37 8.31 -14.06 -8.03
CA LYS A 37 8.70 -13.09 -6.99
C LYS A 37 8.49 -11.65 -7.46
N ARG A 38 8.88 -11.35 -8.72
CA ARG A 38 8.66 -10.02 -9.30
C ARG A 38 7.18 -9.70 -9.43
N ALA A 39 6.39 -10.64 -9.94
CA ALA A 39 4.94 -10.48 -10.05
C ALA A 39 4.29 -10.26 -8.68
N GLY A 40 4.63 -11.06 -7.68
CA GLY A 40 4.14 -10.90 -6.30
C GLY A 40 4.49 -9.53 -5.71
N LEU A 41 5.71 -9.03 -5.93
CA LEU A 41 6.12 -7.69 -5.50
C LEU A 41 5.29 -6.59 -6.17
N VAL A 42 5.12 -6.67 -7.48
CA VAL A 42 4.34 -5.69 -8.24
C VAL A 42 2.89 -5.70 -7.77
N MET A 43 2.26 -6.86 -7.63
CA MET A 43 0.89 -6.98 -7.16
C MET A 43 0.70 -6.44 -5.74
N ALA A 44 1.59 -6.78 -4.82
CA ALA A 44 1.53 -6.29 -3.44
C ALA A 44 1.63 -4.76 -3.35
N LEU A 45 2.50 -4.14 -4.14
CA LEU A 45 2.65 -2.68 -4.14
C LEU A 45 1.52 -1.97 -4.90
N THR A 46 0.93 -2.62 -5.91
CA THR A 46 -0.29 -2.12 -6.56
C THR A 46 -1.47 -2.17 -5.58
N ALA A 47 -1.62 -3.28 -4.84
CA ALA A 47 -2.63 -3.39 -3.79
C ALA A 47 -2.46 -2.28 -2.72
N TRP A 48 -1.23 -1.99 -2.32
CA TRP A 48 -0.92 -0.89 -1.40
C TRP A 48 -1.32 0.48 -1.96
N GLU A 49 -0.95 0.78 -3.20
CA GLU A 49 -1.28 2.03 -3.89
C GLU A 49 -2.79 2.26 -3.91
N THR A 50 -3.54 1.29 -4.43
CA THR A 50 -5.01 1.32 -4.45
C THR A 50 -5.61 1.47 -3.05
N TYR A 51 -5.07 0.76 -2.06
CA TYR A 51 -5.53 0.87 -0.68
C TYR A 51 -5.39 2.27 -0.11
N VAL A 52 -4.23 2.92 -0.30
CA VAL A 52 -3.98 4.29 0.16
C VAL A 52 -4.97 5.25 -0.48
N GLU A 53 -5.15 5.16 -1.80
CA GLU A 53 -6.11 5.98 -2.54
C GLU A 53 -7.54 5.82 -2.01
N ASP A 54 -8.01 4.59 -1.90
CA ASP A 54 -9.37 4.30 -1.44
C ASP A 54 -9.60 4.74 0.00
N ARG A 55 -8.58 4.58 0.87
CA ARG A 55 -8.69 5.04 2.27
C ARG A 55 -8.82 6.54 2.37
N VAL A 56 -8.09 7.30 1.55
CA VAL A 56 -8.23 8.76 1.53
C VAL A 56 -9.60 9.15 0.97
N ARG A 57 -10.05 8.52 -0.12
CA ARG A 57 -11.41 8.75 -0.66
C ARG A 57 -12.49 8.49 0.38
N GLU A 58 -12.45 7.36 1.08
CA GLU A 58 -13.40 7.04 2.16
C GLU A 58 -13.36 8.08 3.28
N GLY A 59 -12.16 8.50 3.70
CA GLY A 59 -11.97 9.49 4.76
C GLY A 59 -12.55 10.86 4.38
N VAL A 60 -12.22 11.34 3.18
CA VAL A 60 -12.72 12.62 2.66
C VAL A 60 -14.24 12.58 2.45
N ALA A 61 -14.76 11.52 1.83
CA ALA A 61 -16.21 11.36 1.64
C ALA A 61 -16.97 11.36 2.98
N SER A 62 -16.38 10.74 4.01
CA SER A 62 -16.97 10.74 5.35
C SER A 62 -17.03 12.15 5.97
N ARG A 63 -15.96 12.94 5.82
CA ARG A 63 -15.88 14.32 6.32
C ARG A 63 -16.83 15.27 5.56
N LEU A 64 -16.98 15.04 4.26
CA LEU A 64 -17.83 15.86 3.41
C LEU A 64 -19.31 15.45 3.45
N ARG A 65 -19.70 14.51 4.29
CA ARG A 65 -21.08 13.97 4.31
C ARG A 65 -22.16 15.06 4.43
N ALA A 66 -21.94 16.06 5.28
CA ALA A 66 -22.88 17.15 5.50
C ALA A 66 -23.00 18.11 4.30
N VAL A 67 -21.97 18.20 3.46
CA VAL A 67 -21.91 19.08 2.29
C VAL A 67 -21.83 18.31 0.98
N ASN A 68 -22.16 17.03 1.02
CA ASN A 68 -22.17 16.18 -0.16
C ASN A 68 -23.15 16.75 -1.22
N GLY A 69 -22.67 16.86 -2.46
CA GLY A 69 -23.44 17.46 -3.56
C GLY A 69 -23.36 18.99 -3.66
N SER A 70 -22.91 19.69 -2.62
CA SER A 70 -22.65 21.14 -2.68
C SER A 70 -21.45 21.44 -3.59
N TYR A 71 -21.31 22.72 -3.95
CA TYR A 71 -20.12 23.19 -4.71
C TYR A 71 -18.81 22.88 -3.98
N ILE A 72 -18.76 23.13 -2.67
CA ILE A 72 -17.57 22.86 -1.84
C ILE A 72 -17.24 21.36 -1.83
N GLY A 73 -18.24 20.51 -1.61
CA GLY A 73 -18.05 19.07 -1.63
C GLY A 73 -17.49 18.57 -2.98
N LYS A 74 -18.07 19.04 -4.09
CA LYS A 74 -17.61 18.72 -5.44
C LYS A 74 -16.20 19.23 -5.71
N PHE A 75 -15.86 20.45 -5.27
CA PHE A 75 -14.55 21.04 -5.43
C PHE A 75 -13.49 20.24 -4.70
N VAL A 76 -13.69 19.90 -3.42
CA VAL A 76 -12.73 19.13 -2.63
C VAL A 76 -12.52 17.73 -3.21
N MET A 77 -13.61 17.04 -3.60
CA MET A 77 -13.49 15.74 -4.25
C MET A 77 -12.77 15.82 -5.59
N GLY A 78 -13.03 16.84 -6.39
CA GLY A 78 -12.33 17.08 -7.66
C GLY A 78 -10.82 17.27 -7.45
N ARG A 79 -10.44 18.07 -6.46
CA ARG A 79 -9.01 18.27 -6.09
C ARG A 79 -8.35 16.97 -5.62
N LEU A 80 -9.06 16.18 -4.82
CA LEU A 80 -8.56 14.87 -4.41
C LEU A 80 -8.30 13.97 -5.63
N GLU A 81 -9.27 13.85 -6.54
CA GLU A 81 -9.09 12.99 -7.72
C GLU A 81 -7.95 13.46 -8.65
N GLU A 82 -7.70 14.78 -8.74
CA GLU A 82 -6.53 15.30 -9.46
C GLU A 82 -5.20 14.90 -8.79
N GLU A 83 -5.12 14.94 -7.46
CA GLU A 83 -3.93 14.49 -6.74
C GLU A 83 -3.74 12.97 -6.87
N LEU A 84 -4.82 12.19 -6.79
CA LEU A 84 -4.76 10.74 -6.92
C LEU A 84 -4.30 10.30 -8.32
N LYS A 85 -4.67 11.01 -9.39
CA LYS A 85 -4.15 10.74 -10.74
C LYS A 85 -2.63 10.84 -10.85
N ARG A 86 -2.00 11.60 -9.96
CA ARG A 86 -0.53 11.78 -9.90
C ARG A 86 0.13 10.93 -8.83
N PHE A 87 -0.67 10.20 -8.06
CA PHE A 87 -0.23 9.42 -6.92
C PHE A 87 0.29 8.06 -7.36
N HIS A 88 1.51 8.06 -7.93
CA HIS A 88 2.19 6.83 -8.33
C HIS A 88 3.36 6.55 -7.40
N ASN A 89 3.63 5.25 -7.17
CA ASN A 89 4.70 4.80 -6.28
C ASN A 89 4.57 5.44 -4.88
N PRO A 90 3.60 5.02 -4.07
CA PRO A 90 3.26 5.62 -2.79
C PRO A 90 4.33 5.35 -1.72
N THR A 91 5.40 6.16 -1.74
CA THR A 91 6.42 6.18 -0.70
C THR A 91 5.81 6.57 0.64
N ALA A 92 6.53 6.34 1.73
CA ALA A 92 6.08 6.74 3.06
C ALA A 92 5.77 8.25 3.11
N GLU A 93 6.61 9.07 2.49
CA GLU A 93 6.44 10.53 2.49
C GLU A 93 5.24 10.97 1.63
N LYS A 94 5.06 10.41 0.44
CA LYS A 94 3.88 10.68 -0.38
C LYS A 94 2.58 10.29 0.33
N THR A 95 2.58 9.12 0.99
CA THR A 95 1.43 8.65 1.76
C THR A 95 1.12 9.59 2.91
N LYS A 96 2.16 9.99 3.69
CA LYS A 96 2.02 10.97 4.77
C LYS A 96 1.41 12.27 4.25
N LYS A 97 1.99 12.83 3.18
CA LYS A 97 1.54 14.10 2.57
C LYS A 97 0.07 14.01 2.15
N LEU A 98 -0.33 12.97 1.43
CA LEU A 98 -1.70 12.80 0.96
C LEU A 98 -2.71 12.75 2.11
N PHE A 99 -2.41 11.98 3.17
CA PHE A 99 -3.28 11.92 4.34
C PHE A 99 -3.30 13.23 5.13
N HIS A 100 -2.18 13.92 5.21
CA HIS A 100 -2.11 15.22 5.88
C HIS A 100 -2.92 16.28 5.13
N ASP A 101 -2.73 16.40 3.82
CA ASP A 101 -3.35 17.45 3.00
C ASP A 101 -4.88 17.34 2.97
N PHE A 102 -5.44 16.14 2.99
CA PHE A 102 -6.88 15.92 2.87
C PHE A 102 -7.58 15.53 4.18
N LEU A 103 -6.84 14.98 5.13
CA LEU A 103 -7.41 14.44 6.37
C LEU A 103 -6.72 14.95 7.64
N GLU A 104 -5.76 15.88 7.52
CA GLU A 104 -5.00 16.43 8.65
C GLU A 104 -4.45 15.34 9.59
N THR A 105 -4.07 14.20 9.02
CA THR A 105 -3.67 13.03 9.79
C THR A 105 -2.28 12.55 9.36
N ASP A 106 -1.37 12.41 10.30
CA ASP A 106 -0.11 11.68 10.07
C ASP A 106 -0.32 10.19 10.35
N VAL A 107 -0.58 9.42 9.29
CA VAL A 107 -0.79 7.98 9.41
C VAL A 107 0.51 7.22 9.63
N VAL A 108 1.62 7.79 9.22
CA VAL A 108 2.93 7.12 9.18
C VAL A 108 3.56 7.02 10.55
N ILE A 109 3.29 7.97 11.44
CA ILE A 109 3.77 7.93 12.83
C ILE A 109 3.24 6.72 13.60
N LYS A 110 2.11 6.16 13.16
CA LYS A 110 1.45 5.00 13.80
C LYS A 110 1.85 3.67 13.16
N TRP A 111 2.83 3.66 12.25
CA TRP A 111 3.33 2.45 11.63
C TRP A 111 4.28 1.71 12.57
N GLU A 112 3.68 1.08 13.57
CA GLU A 112 4.39 0.29 14.57
C GLU A 112 3.78 -1.11 14.67
N TRP A 113 4.61 -2.13 14.59
CA TRP A 113 4.26 -3.53 14.83
C TRP A 113 5.49 -4.32 15.28
N ALA A 114 5.26 -5.56 15.73
CA ALA A 114 6.33 -6.40 16.25
C ALA A 114 7.58 -6.38 15.33
N ASN A 115 8.70 -5.92 15.85
CA ASN A 115 10.01 -5.78 15.18
C ASN A 115 10.13 -4.63 14.17
N TYR A 116 9.12 -3.79 14.04
CA TYR A 116 9.14 -2.59 13.20
C TYR A 116 8.67 -1.38 13.99
N ASP A 117 9.51 -0.37 14.05
CA ASP A 117 9.12 1.00 14.37
C ASP A 117 8.75 1.77 13.10
N SER A 118 8.24 2.98 13.26
CA SER A 118 7.84 3.84 12.15
C SER A 118 9.00 4.12 11.18
N ALA A 119 10.22 4.32 11.67
CA ALA A 119 11.38 4.62 10.83
C ALA A 119 11.76 3.42 9.95
N LYS A 120 11.80 2.23 10.53
CA LYS A 120 12.09 0.99 9.80
C LYS A 120 10.98 0.64 8.81
N ALA A 121 9.72 0.89 9.17
CA ALA A 121 8.59 0.67 8.28
C ALA A 121 8.65 1.56 7.04
N LYS A 122 8.94 2.86 7.21
CA LYS A 122 9.16 3.81 6.12
C LYS A 122 10.27 3.35 5.18
N LYS A 123 11.46 3.10 5.76
CA LYS A 123 12.63 2.67 4.99
C LYS A 123 12.32 1.40 4.19
N THR A 124 11.69 0.42 4.81
CA THR A 124 11.35 -0.84 4.13
C THR A 124 10.36 -0.63 2.98
N LEU A 125 9.33 0.21 3.16
CA LEU A 125 8.39 0.52 2.08
C LEU A 125 9.11 1.18 0.90
N ASP A 126 9.95 2.19 1.17
CA ASP A 126 10.67 2.93 0.14
C ASP A 126 11.66 2.05 -0.62
N GLU A 127 12.36 1.12 0.07
CA GLU A 127 13.20 0.10 -0.56
C GLU A 127 12.40 -0.85 -1.47
N LEU A 128 11.19 -1.24 -1.07
CA LEU A 128 10.33 -2.11 -1.85
C LEU A 128 9.81 -1.41 -3.11
N ILE A 129 9.47 -0.13 -3.02
CA ILE A 129 9.06 0.68 -4.16
C ILE A 129 10.21 0.83 -5.15
N SER A 130 11.43 1.06 -4.67
CA SER A 130 12.63 1.09 -5.51
C SER A 130 12.85 -0.25 -6.24
N LYS A 131 12.73 -1.38 -5.53
CA LYS A 131 12.83 -2.72 -6.11
C LYS A 131 11.75 -3.00 -7.15
N ARG A 132 10.50 -2.50 -6.95
CA ARG A 132 9.44 -2.57 -7.97
C ARG A 132 9.88 -1.87 -9.25
N GLY A 133 10.42 -0.66 -9.14
CA GLY A 133 10.93 0.10 -10.28
C GLY A 133 12.00 -0.68 -11.06
N ASP A 134 12.97 -1.26 -10.37
CA ASP A 134 14.01 -2.08 -10.99
C ASP A 134 13.43 -3.37 -11.64
N ALA A 135 12.47 -4.01 -10.98
CA ALA A 135 11.85 -5.24 -11.49
C ALA A 135 11.02 -4.99 -12.77
N VAL A 136 10.32 -3.86 -12.84
CA VAL A 136 9.44 -3.52 -13.98
C VAL A 136 10.24 -2.94 -15.15
N HIS A 137 11.17 -2.01 -14.87
CA HIS A 137 11.82 -1.25 -15.95
C HIS A 137 13.16 -1.83 -16.40
N ARG A 138 13.83 -2.63 -15.56
CA ARG A 138 15.18 -3.13 -15.82
C ARG A 138 15.29 -4.64 -15.82
N SER A 139 14.20 -5.35 -15.59
CA SER A 139 14.14 -6.81 -15.48
C SER A 139 15.22 -7.40 -14.54
N LYS A 140 15.69 -6.62 -13.57
CA LYS A 140 16.71 -7.08 -12.64
C LYS A 140 16.16 -8.22 -11.77
N PRO A 141 16.90 -9.31 -11.59
CA PRO A 141 16.50 -10.35 -10.65
C PRO A 141 16.46 -9.77 -9.23
N LEU A 142 15.46 -10.17 -8.46
CA LEU A 142 15.46 -9.90 -7.02
C LEU A 142 16.52 -10.79 -6.38
N ALA A 143 17.32 -10.22 -5.46
CA ALA A 143 18.41 -10.94 -4.81
C ALA A 143 17.96 -12.30 -4.27
N ALA A 144 18.78 -13.32 -4.46
CA ALA A 144 18.52 -14.67 -3.99
C ALA A 144 18.28 -14.68 -2.47
N GLY A 145 17.22 -15.34 -2.01
CA GLY A 145 16.95 -15.58 -0.59
C GLY A 145 15.98 -14.66 0.11
N ALA A 146 15.47 -13.61 -0.50
CA ALA A 146 14.43 -12.79 0.10
C ALA A 146 13.14 -12.90 -0.71
N PRO A 147 12.16 -13.75 -0.30
CA PRO A 147 10.80 -13.48 -0.71
C PRO A 147 10.48 -12.07 -0.19
N PRO A 148 9.88 -11.20 -0.99
CA PRO A 148 9.48 -9.91 -0.49
C PRO A 148 8.54 -10.18 0.70
N ARG A 149 9.00 -9.93 1.91
CA ARG A 149 8.18 -9.94 3.12
C ARG A 149 7.10 -8.85 3.08
N VAL A 150 6.91 -8.26 1.89
CA VAL A 150 5.97 -7.19 1.58
C VAL A 150 4.58 -7.55 2.05
N CYS A 151 4.11 -8.75 1.70
CA CYS A 151 2.78 -9.18 2.09
C CYS A 151 2.65 -9.25 3.61
N ARG A 152 3.67 -9.73 4.33
CA ARG A 152 3.67 -9.76 5.79
C ARG A 152 3.78 -8.37 6.42
N ILE A 153 4.52 -7.47 5.78
CA ILE A 153 4.71 -6.10 6.27
C ILE A 153 3.44 -5.28 6.01
N LEU A 154 2.88 -5.34 4.81
CA LEU A 154 1.68 -4.61 4.44
C LEU A 154 0.40 -5.28 4.97
N CYS A 155 0.36 -6.63 5.05
CA CYS A 155 -0.85 -7.38 5.37
C CYS A 155 -1.13 -7.51 6.86
N LYS A 156 -0.13 -7.81 7.68
CA LYS A 156 -0.45 -8.33 9.01
C LYS A 156 -0.74 -7.31 10.10
N ARG A 157 -0.38 -6.02 10.01
CA ARG A 157 -0.62 -5.11 11.15
C ARG A 157 -0.55 -3.60 10.92
N THR A 158 -0.18 -3.10 9.76
CA THR A 158 0.02 -1.66 9.58
C THR A 158 -1.25 -0.85 9.85
N ILE A 159 -2.42 -1.49 9.78
CA ILE A 159 -3.71 -0.81 9.85
C ILE A 159 -4.70 -1.54 10.77
N HIS A 160 -4.27 -2.62 11.46
CA HIS A 160 -5.20 -3.52 12.16
C HIS A 160 -5.58 -3.11 13.59
N ARG A 161 -4.95 -2.12 14.20
CA ARG A 161 -5.20 -1.84 15.62
C ARG A 161 -5.49 -0.38 15.95
N ARG A 162 -6.44 0.24 15.28
CA ARG A 162 -7.29 1.26 15.97
C ARG A 162 -8.27 1.82 14.97
N ARG A 163 -9.54 1.82 15.36
CA ARG A 163 -10.54 2.71 14.76
C ARG A 163 -9.88 4.09 14.64
N MET A 164 -9.92 4.69 13.44
CA MET A 164 -9.70 6.13 13.39
C MET A 164 -10.58 6.72 14.50
N PRO A 165 -10.06 7.62 15.33
CA PRO A 165 -10.92 8.29 16.29
C PRO A 165 -12.11 8.85 15.50
N ALA A 166 -13.31 8.57 15.98
CA ALA A 166 -14.48 9.30 15.54
C ALA A 166 -14.11 10.78 15.68
N CYS A 167 -14.22 11.56 14.62
CA CYS A 167 -14.14 13.01 14.73
C CYS A 167 -15.16 13.47 15.76
N PRO A 168 -14.79 14.42 16.65
CA PRO A 168 -15.75 15.06 17.54
C PRO A 168 -16.87 15.73 16.75
#